data_b44269946b1dc173f8057cb86ed79945
#
_entry.id   b44269946b1dc173f8057cb86ed79945
#
_cell.length_a   1.000
_cell.length_b   1.000
_cell.length_c   1.000
_cell.angle_alpha   90.00
_cell.angle_beta   90.00
_cell.angle_gamma   90.00
#
_symmetry.space_group_name_H-M   'P 1'
#
loop_
_entity.id
_entity.type
_entity.pdbx_description
1 polymer ?
#
loop_
_entity_poly.entity_id
_entity_poly.type
_entity_poly.pdbx_seq_one_letter_code
_entity_poly.pdbx_strand_id
1 'polypeptide(L)'
;MLSSTFPNTAYFQVKKKNGVSPAEMMGGYLGGSAFQTVIDNPVTAYRQLIQQFAKGDKGEMVDPKVARQQANTVFKNNPLGASLSGIGPRLVGVGFKRIPKFGFLLGIAYATGKDGKPDLIAATGASILSAPFINPIRMIEKQQRAEFKTTGVTKPIVDIVKEAGAKNFRPLFRGTLPLMGHSLASATTGLVGQPQLQAWINGKINEGNYGIGQFAANMISSALVSPIYILMTNPLSRLEVIMQTNSMKGKSITLREAIATVVQDSKEFGLRGVFRGQGIGIAKAIVSLSMFHQGRIWCTEFFRARNEKLGRIPL
;
A
#
# COMPACT_ATOMS: atom_id res chain seq x y z
N MET A 1 -29.80 19.57 -2.17
CA MET A 1 -28.55 20.29 -2.45
C MET A 1 -27.62 20.04 -1.28
N LEU A 2 -26.78 19.01 -1.34
CA LEU A 2 -25.73 18.76 -0.36
C LEU A 2 -24.49 19.51 -0.83
N SER A 3 -24.33 20.73 -0.38
CA SER A 3 -23.10 21.49 -0.50
C SER A 3 -22.05 20.85 0.43
N SER A 4 -21.45 19.77 -0.02
CA SER A 4 -20.32 19.14 0.64
C SER A 4 -19.07 19.97 0.35
N THR A 5 -18.91 21.09 1.03
CA THR A 5 -17.60 21.67 1.28
C THR A 5 -16.84 20.65 2.13
N PHE A 6 -16.15 19.72 1.47
CA PHE A 6 -15.16 18.87 2.14
C PHE A 6 -14.19 19.81 2.87
N PRO A 7 -14.07 19.70 4.20
CA PRO A 7 -13.04 20.46 4.90
C PRO A 7 -11.73 20.08 4.21
N ASN A 8 -11.04 21.09 3.69
CA ASN A 8 -9.73 21.00 3.05
C ASN A 8 -8.96 19.76 3.50
N THR A 9 -8.84 18.78 2.64
CA THR A 9 -8.18 17.51 2.98
C THR A 9 -6.79 17.79 3.49
N ALA A 10 -6.45 17.33 4.68
CA ALA A 10 -5.16 17.55 5.35
C ALA A 10 -3.93 17.13 4.51
N TYR A 11 -4.16 16.49 3.36
CA TYR A 11 -3.16 16.19 2.36
C TYR A 11 -2.60 17.42 1.64
N PHE A 12 -3.40 18.48 1.54
CA PHE A 12 -3.05 19.73 0.85
C PHE A 12 -3.23 20.96 1.72
N GLN A 13 -3.66 20.81 2.98
CA GLN A 13 -3.66 21.86 3.99
C GLN A 13 -2.28 22.07 4.64
N VAL A 14 -1.22 21.88 3.91
CA VAL A 14 -0.05 22.71 4.14
C VAL A 14 -0.41 24.03 3.47
N LYS A 15 -1.26 24.75 4.21
CA LYS A 15 -1.89 25.98 3.76
C LYS A 15 -0.90 26.92 3.11
N LYS A 16 -1.37 27.65 2.09
CA LYS A 16 -0.87 28.96 1.59
C LYS A 16 -0.25 29.90 2.65
N LYS A 17 -0.44 29.64 3.94
CA LYS A 17 0.20 30.39 5.01
C LYS A 17 1.71 30.19 5.13
N ASN A 18 2.28 29.10 4.56
CA ASN A 18 3.69 28.75 4.78
C ASN A 18 4.45 28.32 3.52
N GLY A 19 4.01 28.68 2.30
CA GLY A 19 4.84 28.63 1.09
C GLY A 19 5.56 27.29 0.80
N VAL A 20 4.89 26.13 0.97
CA VAL A 20 5.50 24.84 0.59
C VAL A 20 5.39 24.65 -0.91
N SER A 21 6.52 24.51 -1.58
CA SER A 21 6.56 24.28 -3.03
C SER A 21 6.03 22.89 -3.41
N PRO A 22 5.49 22.69 -4.63
CA PRO A 22 5.12 21.36 -5.13
C PRO A 22 6.28 20.35 -5.06
N ALA A 23 7.52 20.80 -5.24
CA ALA A 23 8.72 19.96 -5.15
C ALA A 23 8.96 19.46 -3.71
N GLU A 24 8.79 20.32 -2.71
CA GLU A 24 8.89 19.94 -1.29
C GLU A 24 7.79 18.97 -0.89
N MET A 25 6.57 19.18 -1.37
CA MET A 25 5.45 18.26 -1.17
C MET A 25 5.74 16.88 -1.78
N MET A 26 6.26 16.84 -3.01
CA MET A 26 6.65 15.61 -3.68
C MET A 26 7.79 14.93 -2.93
N GLY A 27 8.82 15.67 -2.51
CA GLY A 27 9.93 15.16 -1.71
C GLY A 27 9.45 14.56 -0.39
N GLY A 28 8.58 15.24 0.33
CA GLY A 28 7.95 14.72 1.56
C GLY A 28 7.14 13.45 1.31
N TYR A 29 6.41 13.40 0.20
CA TYR A 29 5.59 12.25 -0.17
C TYR A 29 6.44 11.02 -0.56
N LEU A 30 7.51 11.22 -1.32
CA LEU A 30 8.45 10.17 -1.69
C LEU A 30 9.25 9.67 -0.48
N GLY A 31 9.81 10.59 0.30
CA GLY A 31 10.57 10.27 1.50
C GLY A 31 9.75 9.52 2.55
N GLY A 32 8.54 10.01 2.86
CA GLY A 32 7.61 9.33 3.76
C GLY A 32 7.24 7.94 3.27
N SER A 33 7.07 7.76 1.95
CA SER A 33 6.77 6.44 1.37
C SER A 33 7.96 5.49 1.40
N ALA A 34 9.18 5.98 1.21
CA ALA A 34 10.39 5.18 1.32
C ALA A 34 10.60 4.73 2.78
N PHE A 35 10.48 5.67 3.73
CA PHE A 35 10.56 5.40 5.16
C PHE A 35 9.52 4.36 5.60
N GLN A 36 8.25 4.55 5.24
CA GLN A 36 7.20 3.57 5.45
C GLN A 36 7.57 2.20 4.89
N THR A 37 8.12 2.16 3.66
CA THR A 37 8.47 0.92 2.99
C THR A 37 9.52 0.13 3.77
N VAL A 38 10.54 0.79 4.30
CA VAL A 38 11.59 0.13 5.10
C VAL A 38 11.01 -0.43 6.39
N ILE A 39 10.23 0.37 7.12
CA ILE A 39 9.69 -0.02 8.43
C ILE A 39 8.64 -1.14 8.31
N ASP A 40 7.77 -1.09 7.29
CA ASP A 40 6.67 -2.05 7.18
C ASP A 40 7.03 -3.32 6.38
N ASN A 41 8.24 -3.37 5.78
CA ASN A 41 8.61 -4.50 4.93
C ASN A 41 8.59 -5.87 5.64
N PRO A 42 9.12 -6.02 6.85
CA PRO A 42 9.09 -7.30 7.56
C PRO A 42 7.66 -7.82 7.76
N VAL A 43 6.76 -6.94 8.20
CA VAL A 43 5.35 -7.28 8.44
C VAL A 43 4.63 -7.60 7.13
N THR A 44 4.97 -6.88 6.07
CA THR A 44 4.43 -7.14 4.72
C THR A 44 4.91 -8.48 4.19
N ALA A 45 6.19 -8.80 4.34
CA ALA A 45 6.78 -10.08 3.91
C ALA A 45 6.11 -11.24 4.64
N TYR A 46 5.97 -11.15 5.95
CA TYR A 46 5.32 -12.17 6.76
C TYR A 46 3.86 -12.38 6.37
N ARG A 47 3.07 -11.31 6.19
CA ARG A 47 1.68 -11.39 5.73
C ARG A 47 1.58 -12.07 4.36
N GLN A 48 2.44 -11.70 3.42
CA GLN A 48 2.42 -12.30 2.08
C GLN A 48 2.82 -13.78 2.09
N LEU A 49 3.75 -14.18 2.93
CA LEU A 49 4.09 -15.59 3.12
C LEU A 49 2.88 -16.41 3.61
N ILE A 50 2.13 -15.91 4.60
CA ILE A 50 0.89 -16.58 5.04
C ILE A 50 -0.10 -16.72 3.88
N GLN A 51 -0.25 -15.68 3.05
CA GLN A 51 -1.15 -15.73 1.89
C GLN A 51 -0.67 -16.71 0.81
N GLN A 52 0.64 -16.84 0.61
CA GLN A 52 1.24 -17.79 -0.35
C GLN A 52 1.16 -19.23 0.13
N PHE A 53 1.15 -19.48 1.46
CA PHE A 53 0.91 -20.80 2.04
C PHE A 53 -0.57 -21.19 2.10
N ALA A 54 -1.48 -20.36 1.59
CA ALA A 54 -2.91 -20.65 1.59
C ALA A 54 -3.30 -21.84 0.69
N LYS A 55 -2.46 -22.17 -0.30
CA LYS A 55 -2.61 -23.37 -1.14
C LYS A 55 -1.41 -24.27 -0.99
N GLY A 56 -1.66 -25.53 -0.78
CA GLY A 56 -0.65 -26.59 -0.82
C GLY A 56 -0.19 -26.87 -2.25
N ASP A 57 0.81 -27.76 -2.38
CA ASP A 57 1.44 -28.06 -3.67
C ASP A 57 0.50 -28.78 -4.64
N LYS A 58 -0.44 -29.57 -4.11
CA LYS A 58 -1.48 -30.27 -4.88
C LYS A 58 -2.69 -29.40 -5.19
N GLY A 59 -2.69 -28.13 -4.74
CA GLY A 59 -3.78 -27.18 -4.96
C GLY A 59 -4.89 -27.21 -3.92
N GLU A 60 -4.76 -28.05 -2.89
CA GLU A 60 -5.65 -28.11 -1.73
C GLU A 60 -5.57 -26.82 -0.92
N MET A 61 -6.67 -26.47 -0.25
CA MET A 61 -6.69 -25.34 0.66
C MET A 61 -6.04 -25.71 1.99
N VAL A 62 -5.09 -24.91 2.45
CA VAL A 62 -4.37 -25.13 3.70
C VAL A 62 -5.06 -24.38 4.83
N ASP A 63 -5.18 -25.02 6.00
CA ASP A 63 -5.72 -24.37 7.21
C ASP A 63 -4.94 -23.09 7.53
N PRO A 64 -5.63 -22.00 7.88
CA PRO A 64 -4.99 -20.71 8.22
C PRO A 64 -3.94 -20.80 9.34
N LYS A 65 -4.12 -21.72 10.31
CA LYS A 65 -3.15 -21.93 11.40
C LYS A 65 -1.89 -22.61 10.86
N VAL A 66 -2.05 -23.61 9.99
CA VAL A 66 -0.92 -24.33 9.35
C VAL A 66 -0.13 -23.38 8.46
N ALA A 67 -0.82 -22.59 7.62
CA ALA A 67 -0.17 -21.56 6.79
C ALA A 67 0.65 -20.55 7.63
N ARG A 68 0.14 -20.17 8.81
CA ARG A 68 0.86 -19.29 9.75
C ARG A 68 2.07 -19.99 10.36
N GLN A 69 1.96 -21.27 10.74
CA GLN A 69 3.08 -22.05 11.27
C GLN A 69 4.20 -22.18 10.24
N GLN A 70 3.87 -22.48 8.98
CA GLN A 70 4.84 -22.52 7.88
C GLN A 70 5.54 -21.19 7.66
N ALA A 71 4.80 -20.07 7.67
CA ALA A 71 5.40 -18.74 7.59
C ALA A 71 6.33 -18.43 8.76
N ASN A 72 5.97 -18.85 9.98
CA ASN A 72 6.84 -18.72 11.16
C ASN A 72 8.14 -19.50 11.00
N THR A 73 8.09 -20.70 10.46
CA THR A 73 9.30 -21.53 10.22
C THR A 73 10.23 -20.83 9.25
N VAL A 74 9.72 -20.28 8.14
CA VAL A 74 10.54 -19.53 7.18
C VAL A 74 11.22 -18.31 7.85
N PHE A 75 10.47 -17.57 8.66
CA PHE A 75 11.02 -16.43 9.38
C PHE A 75 12.04 -16.80 10.45
N LYS A 76 11.84 -17.90 11.18
CA LYS A 76 12.78 -18.38 12.20
C LYS A 76 14.11 -18.85 11.57
N ASN A 77 14.03 -19.52 10.42
CA ASN A 77 15.21 -20.04 9.75
C ASN A 77 16.10 -18.95 9.15
N ASN A 78 15.53 -17.87 8.62
CA ASN A 78 16.28 -16.75 8.06
C ASN A 78 15.51 -15.42 8.27
N PRO A 79 15.55 -14.82 9.47
CA PRO A 79 14.77 -13.65 9.81
C PRO A 79 15.15 -12.41 8.99
N LEU A 80 16.44 -12.20 8.73
CA LEU A 80 16.92 -11.06 7.93
C LEU A 80 16.55 -11.23 6.46
N GLY A 81 16.82 -12.38 5.86
CA GLY A 81 16.47 -12.66 4.47
C GLY A 81 14.97 -12.56 4.23
N ALA A 82 14.16 -13.14 5.12
CA ALA A 82 12.71 -13.04 5.04
C ALA A 82 12.23 -11.58 5.15
N SER A 83 12.77 -10.81 6.10
CA SER A 83 12.40 -9.41 6.32
C SER A 83 12.82 -8.50 5.17
N LEU A 84 13.94 -8.77 4.52
CA LEU A 84 14.46 -7.96 3.41
C LEU A 84 13.96 -8.44 2.04
N SER A 85 13.34 -9.63 1.96
CA SER A 85 12.81 -10.13 0.71
C SER A 85 11.80 -9.15 0.09
N GLY A 86 11.98 -8.84 -1.19
CA GLY A 86 11.11 -7.89 -1.91
C GLY A 86 11.27 -6.41 -1.55
N ILE A 87 12.24 -6.02 -0.70
CA ILE A 87 12.44 -4.61 -0.34
C ILE A 87 12.94 -3.78 -1.52
N GLY A 88 13.84 -4.32 -2.33
CA GLY A 88 14.38 -3.65 -3.52
C GLY A 88 13.28 -3.20 -4.49
N PRO A 89 12.44 -4.11 -5.01
CA PRO A 89 11.30 -3.74 -5.85
C PRO A 89 10.35 -2.76 -5.17
N ARG A 90 10.13 -2.88 -3.87
CA ARG A 90 9.26 -1.94 -3.14
C ARG A 90 9.82 -0.53 -3.09
N LEU A 91 11.13 -0.38 -2.86
CA LEU A 91 11.78 0.93 -2.86
C LEU A 91 11.79 1.57 -4.25
N VAL A 92 12.13 0.81 -5.29
CA VAL A 92 11.98 1.26 -6.69
C VAL A 92 10.52 1.61 -6.96
N GLY A 93 9.61 0.79 -6.47
CA GLY A 93 8.17 0.98 -6.57
C GLY A 93 7.65 2.26 -5.93
N VAL A 94 8.36 2.86 -4.97
CA VAL A 94 7.96 4.14 -4.38
C VAL A 94 7.88 5.21 -5.46
N GLY A 95 8.91 5.38 -6.30
CA GLY A 95 8.92 6.32 -7.40
C GLY A 95 7.85 6.00 -8.45
N PHE A 96 7.88 4.77 -8.97
CA PHE A 96 6.93 4.30 -9.99
C PHE A 96 5.46 4.32 -9.55
N LYS A 97 5.19 4.21 -8.26
CA LYS A 97 3.84 4.30 -7.69
C LYS A 97 3.41 5.74 -7.46
N ARG A 98 4.31 6.56 -6.90
CA ARG A 98 3.95 7.87 -6.38
C ARG A 98 3.98 8.95 -7.45
N ILE A 99 4.95 8.89 -8.36
CA ILE A 99 5.07 9.91 -9.41
C ILE A 99 3.87 9.88 -10.38
N PRO A 100 3.50 8.74 -11.00
CA PRO A 100 2.32 8.70 -11.84
C PRO A 100 1.04 9.04 -11.08
N LYS A 101 0.88 8.51 -9.87
CA LYS A 101 -0.31 8.80 -9.06
C LYS A 101 -0.45 10.29 -8.75
N PHE A 102 0.64 10.96 -8.43
CA PHE A 102 0.64 12.39 -8.16
C PHE A 102 0.36 13.20 -9.44
N GLY A 103 0.97 12.82 -10.57
CA GLY A 103 0.70 13.44 -11.86
C GLY A 103 -0.77 13.31 -12.28
N PHE A 104 -1.35 12.12 -12.20
CA PHE A 104 -2.77 11.92 -12.48
C PHE A 104 -3.66 12.67 -11.49
N LEU A 105 -3.29 12.72 -10.20
CA LEU A 105 -4.05 13.42 -9.18
C LEU A 105 -4.16 14.92 -9.50
N LEU A 106 -3.03 15.55 -9.82
CA LEU A 106 -3.01 16.95 -10.22
C LEU A 106 -3.71 17.17 -11.56
N GLY A 107 -3.41 16.35 -12.57
CA GLY A 107 -4.02 16.46 -13.89
C GLY A 107 -5.55 16.38 -13.84
N ILE A 108 -6.12 15.44 -13.09
CA ILE A 108 -7.57 15.32 -12.92
C ILE A 108 -8.12 16.52 -12.14
N ALA A 109 -7.43 16.95 -11.07
CA ALA A 109 -7.86 18.09 -10.27
C ALA A 109 -7.91 19.39 -11.10
N TYR A 110 -6.95 19.61 -11.98
CA TYR A 110 -6.99 20.72 -12.94
C TYR A 110 -8.10 20.55 -13.98
N ALA A 111 -8.23 19.35 -14.58
CA ALA A 111 -9.26 19.08 -15.59
C ALA A 111 -10.69 19.20 -15.04
N THR A 112 -10.89 19.00 -13.74
CA THR A 112 -12.20 19.16 -13.07
C THR A 112 -12.46 20.58 -12.55
N GLY A 113 -11.63 21.56 -12.90
CA GLY A 113 -11.81 22.96 -12.48
C GLY A 113 -11.62 23.20 -10.98
N LYS A 114 -10.85 22.35 -10.31
CA LYS A 114 -10.57 22.45 -8.86
C LYS A 114 -9.27 23.19 -8.53
N ASP A 115 -8.73 23.95 -9.48
CA ASP A 115 -7.48 24.73 -9.32
C ASP A 115 -6.33 23.92 -8.69
N GLY A 116 -6.19 22.66 -9.11
CA GLY A 116 -5.20 21.74 -8.58
C GLY A 116 -5.48 21.23 -7.16
N LYS A 117 -6.69 21.46 -6.59
CA LYS A 117 -7.09 20.90 -5.28
C LYS A 117 -7.71 19.52 -5.48
N PRO A 118 -7.02 18.43 -5.12
CA PRO A 118 -7.54 17.10 -5.31
C PRO A 118 -8.76 16.84 -4.43
N ASP A 119 -9.77 16.25 -5.06
CA ASP A 119 -10.97 15.75 -4.41
C ASP A 119 -11.04 14.22 -4.48
N LEU A 120 -12.15 13.64 -4.08
CA LEU A 120 -12.37 12.20 -4.14
C LEU A 120 -12.32 11.67 -5.58
N ILE A 121 -12.80 12.44 -6.56
CA ILE A 121 -12.80 12.05 -7.99
C ILE A 121 -11.37 11.98 -8.49
N ALA A 122 -10.57 13.03 -8.23
CA ALA A 122 -9.15 13.06 -8.60
C ALA A 122 -8.36 11.95 -7.90
N ALA A 123 -8.61 11.69 -6.62
CA ALA A 123 -7.95 10.63 -5.86
C ALA A 123 -8.31 9.23 -6.39
N THR A 124 -9.57 9.02 -6.74
CA THR A 124 -10.09 7.77 -7.32
C THR A 124 -9.50 7.54 -8.71
N GLY A 125 -9.63 8.51 -9.61
CA GLY A 125 -9.10 8.44 -10.96
C GLY A 125 -7.58 8.20 -10.98
N ALA A 126 -6.82 8.96 -10.21
CA ALA A 126 -5.38 8.77 -10.07
C ALA A 126 -5.00 7.38 -9.56
N SER A 127 -5.79 6.81 -8.64
CA SER A 127 -5.55 5.48 -8.08
C SER A 127 -5.78 4.38 -9.11
N ILE A 128 -6.81 4.50 -9.94
CA ILE A 128 -7.13 3.57 -11.02
C ILE A 128 -6.08 3.67 -12.14
N LEU A 129 -5.80 4.89 -12.64
CA LEU A 129 -4.87 5.11 -13.74
C LEU A 129 -3.42 4.74 -13.39
N SER A 130 -3.02 4.86 -12.12
CA SER A 130 -1.68 4.46 -11.70
C SER A 130 -1.49 2.94 -11.53
N ALA A 131 -2.56 2.15 -11.43
CA ALA A 131 -2.47 0.72 -11.15
C ALA A 131 -1.65 -0.08 -12.18
N PRO A 132 -1.78 0.14 -13.50
CA PRO A 132 -0.96 -0.56 -14.50
C PRO A 132 0.56 -0.32 -14.33
N PHE A 133 0.96 0.88 -13.90
CA PHE A 133 2.37 1.22 -13.67
C PHE A 133 2.92 0.56 -12.39
N ILE A 134 2.06 0.30 -11.42
CA ILE A 134 2.44 -0.28 -10.12
C ILE A 134 2.50 -1.81 -10.21
N ASN A 135 1.64 -2.42 -11.03
CA ASN A 135 1.45 -3.86 -11.04
C ASN A 135 2.72 -4.66 -11.37
N PRO A 136 3.53 -4.30 -12.39
CA PRO A 136 4.78 -5.00 -12.69
C PRO A 136 5.71 -5.10 -11.48
N ILE A 137 5.85 -4.00 -10.75
CA ILE A 137 6.73 -3.94 -9.58
C ILE A 137 6.21 -4.80 -8.43
N ARG A 138 4.91 -4.76 -8.19
CA ARG A 138 4.28 -5.63 -7.20
C ARG A 138 4.40 -7.11 -7.56
N MET A 139 4.35 -7.42 -8.86
CA MET A 139 4.54 -8.77 -9.33
C MET A 139 5.97 -9.26 -9.06
N ILE A 140 6.98 -8.44 -9.36
CA ILE A 140 8.39 -8.73 -9.07
C ILE A 140 8.60 -8.92 -7.56
N GLU A 141 8.05 -8.04 -6.73
CA GLU A 141 8.09 -8.16 -5.26
C GLU A 141 7.55 -9.51 -4.78
N LYS A 142 6.37 -9.89 -5.27
CA LYS A 142 5.72 -11.15 -4.87
C LYS A 142 6.46 -12.38 -5.37
N GLN A 143 7.06 -12.29 -6.55
CA GLN A 143 7.88 -13.36 -7.10
C GLN A 143 9.16 -13.57 -6.27
N GLN A 144 9.85 -12.48 -5.90
CA GLN A 144 10.99 -12.60 -5.00
C GLN A 144 10.65 -13.31 -3.69
N ARG A 145 9.50 -12.98 -3.10
CA ARG A 145 9.05 -13.63 -1.86
C ARG A 145 8.62 -15.09 -2.06
N ALA A 146 8.01 -15.39 -3.19
CA ALA A 146 7.63 -16.76 -3.51
C ALA A 146 8.87 -17.64 -3.71
N GLU A 147 9.90 -17.11 -4.37
CA GLU A 147 11.18 -17.81 -4.52
C GLU A 147 11.88 -17.97 -3.17
N PHE A 148 11.94 -16.90 -2.37
CA PHE A 148 12.51 -16.98 -1.02
C PHE A 148 11.80 -18.01 -0.15
N LYS A 149 10.48 -18.17 -0.28
CA LYS A 149 9.71 -19.20 0.43
C LYS A 149 10.23 -20.62 0.15
N THR A 150 10.64 -20.89 -1.09
CA THR A 150 11.04 -22.24 -1.56
C THR A 150 12.53 -22.49 -1.44
N THR A 151 13.34 -21.50 -1.71
CA THR A 151 14.80 -21.64 -1.82
C THR A 151 15.57 -21.03 -0.64
N GLY A 152 14.94 -20.18 0.17
CA GLY A 152 15.60 -19.37 1.19
C GLY A 152 16.46 -18.22 0.61
N VAL A 153 16.49 -18.04 -0.71
CA VAL A 153 17.29 -17.04 -1.42
C VAL A 153 16.39 -16.09 -2.21
N THR A 154 16.72 -14.80 -2.22
CA THR A 154 15.98 -13.80 -2.99
C THR A 154 16.47 -13.78 -4.44
N LYS A 155 15.60 -14.08 -5.40
CA LYS A 155 15.91 -14.04 -6.82
C LYS A 155 16.22 -12.62 -7.31
N PRO A 156 17.26 -12.40 -8.12
CA PRO A 156 17.57 -11.08 -8.69
C PRO A 156 16.42 -10.53 -9.53
N ILE A 157 16.19 -9.22 -9.46
CA ILE A 157 15.13 -8.52 -10.23
C ILE A 157 15.32 -8.75 -11.73
N VAL A 158 16.57 -8.68 -12.19
CA VAL A 158 16.92 -8.85 -13.62
C VAL A 158 16.46 -10.19 -14.16
N ASP A 159 16.64 -11.27 -13.40
CA ASP A 159 16.24 -12.62 -13.82
C ASP A 159 14.71 -12.75 -13.90
N ILE A 160 14.00 -12.14 -12.96
CA ILE A 160 12.53 -12.10 -13.00
C ILE A 160 12.03 -11.34 -14.23
N VAL A 161 12.66 -10.21 -14.54
CA VAL A 161 12.31 -9.40 -15.71
C VAL A 161 12.62 -10.15 -17.03
N LYS A 162 13.76 -10.85 -17.12
CA LYS A 162 14.12 -11.69 -18.27
C LYS A 162 13.10 -12.81 -18.47
N GLU A 163 12.70 -13.52 -17.42
CA GLU A 163 11.67 -14.58 -17.48
C GLU A 163 10.31 -14.03 -17.92
N ALA A 164 9.96 -12.85 -17.42
CA ALA A 164 8.74 -12.16 -17.85
C ALA A 164 8.82 -11.75 -19.33
N GLY A 165 9.98 -11.29 -19.80
CA GLY A 165 10.25 -10.93 -21.19
C GLY A 165 10.08 -12.12 -22.12
N ALA A 166 10.56 -13.31 -21.74
CA ALA A 166 10.34 -14.55 -22.48
C ALA A 166 8.84 -14.92 -22.66
N LYS A 167 7.96 -14.33 -21.86
CA LYS A 167 6.49 -14.49 -21.90
C LYS A 167 5.79 -13.21 -22.36
N ASN A 168 6.44 -12.36 -23.15
CA ASN A 168 5.92 -11.07 -23.64
C ASN A 168 5.41 -10.14 -22.53
N PHE A 169 6.02 -10.16 -21.37
CA PHE A 169 5.67 -9.36 -20.17
C PHE A 169 4.23 -9.52 -19.65
N ARG A 170 3.40 -10.35 -20.28
CA ARG A 170 2.02 -10.60 -19.83
C ARG A 170 1.88 -10.96 -18.35
N PRO A 171 2.78 -11.79 -17.76
CA PRO A 171 2.69 -12.12 -16.34
C PRO A 171 2.74 -10.91 -15.42
N LEU A 172 3.50 -9.87 -15.78
CA LEU A 172 3.67 -8.66 -14.95
C LEU A 172 2.38 -7.84 -14.81
N PHE A 173 1.44 -7.97 -15.75
CA PHE A 173 0.18 -7.24 -15.74
C PHE A 173 -1.00 -8.06 -15.21
N ARG A 174 -0.79 -9.32 -14.83
CA ARG A 174 -1.83 -10.14 -14.19
C ARG A 174 -2.20 -9.57 -12.83
N GLY A 175 -3.50 -9.54 -12.56
CA GLY A 175 -4.00 -8.98 -11.30
C GLY A 175 -4.12 -7.45 -11.27
N THR A 176 -3.96 -6.76 -12.42
CA THR A 176 -4.16 -5.30 -12.48
C THR A 176 -5.57 -4.89 -12.05
N LEU A 177 -6.61 -5.64 -12.45
CA LEU A 177 -7.98 -5.31 -12.10
C LEU A 177 -8.27 -5.39 -10.60
N PRO A 178 -7.93 -6.48 -9.87
CA PRO A 178 -7.98 -6.47 -8.41
C PRO A 178 -7.13 -5.38 -7.77
N LEU A 179 -5.99 -5.04 -8.38
CA LEU A 179 -5.13 -3.95 -7.90
C LEU A 179 -5.81 -2.58 -8.07
N MET A 180 -6.55 -2.34 -9.15
CA MET A 180 -7.35 -1.12 -9.32
C MET A 180 -8.37 -0.99 -8.19
N GLY A 181 -9.14 -2.05 -7.91
CA GLY A 181 -10.08 -2.09 -6.79
C GLY A 181 -9.39 -1.85 -5.43
N HIS A 182 -8.26 -2.52 -5.19
CA HIS A 182 -7.47 -2.31 -3.98
C HIS A 182 -6.96 -0.85 -3.87
N SER A 183 -6.52 -0.26 -4.98
CA SER A 183 -6.03 1.12 -5.02
C SER A 183 -7.15 2.14 -4.78
N LEU A 184 -8.36 1.86 -5.30
CA LEU A 184 -9.56 2.64 -5.04
C LEU A 184 -9.93 2.61 -3.55
N ALA A 185 -10.07 1.42 -2.96
CA ALA A 185 -10.37 1.26 -1.53
C ALA A 185 -9.31 1.94 -0.65
N SER A 186 -8.02 1.82 -1.04
CA SER A 186 -6.91 2.49 -0.36
C SER A 186 -6.97 4.01 -0.49
N ALA A 187 -7.40 4.54 -1.63
CA ALA A 187 -7.56 5.99 -1.81
C ALA A 187 -8.72 6.53 -0.97
N THR A 188 -9.86 5.87 -0.99
CA THR A 188 -11.03 6.28 -0.22
C THR A 188 -10.73 6.31 1.27
N THR A 189 -10.15 5.26 1.81
CA THR A 189 -9.85 5.18 3.25
C THR A 189 -8.67 6.04 3.67
N GLY A 190 -7.58 6.06 2.89
CA GLY A 190 -6.34 6.75 3.25
C GLY A 190 -6.30 8.23 2.87
N LEU A 191 -6.97 8.64 1.78
CA LEU A 191 -6.97 10.04 1.34
C LEU A 191 -8.18 10.83 1.85
N VAL A 192 -9.28 10.16 2.14
CA VAL A 192 -10.52 10.81 2.58
C VAL A 192 -10.81 10.46 4.02
N GLY A 193 -10.95 9.18 4.35
CA GLY A 193 -11.40 8.76 5.68
C GLY A 193 -10.40 9.10 6.80
N GLN A 194 -9.12 8.78 6.60
CA GLN A 194 -8.12 8.99 7.64
C GLN A 194 -7.86 10.48 7.97
N PRO A 195 -7.69 11.40 6.98
CA PRO A 195 -7.50 12.82 7.30
C PRO A 195 -8.69 13.45 7.99
N GLN A 196 -9.92 13.05 7.64
CA GLN A 196 -11.13 13.56 8.31
C GLN A 196 -11.19 13.08 9.76
N LEU A 197 -10.94 11.81 9.99
CA LEU A 197 -10.89 11.26 11.35
C LEU A 197 -9.75 11.88 12.17
N GLN A 198 -8.59 12.09 11.56
CA GLN A 198 -7.47 12.76 12.21
C GLN A 198 -7.80 14.21 12.58
N ALA A 199 -8.46 14.95 11.70
CA ALA A 199 -8.90 16.32 11.99
C ALA A 199 -9.91 16.34 13.16
N TRP A 200 -10.84 15.40 13.17
CA TRP A 200 -11.80 15.25 14.27
C TRP A 200 -11.11 14.88 15.59
N ILE A 201 -10.19 13.94 15.59
CA ILE A 201 -9.41 13.53 16.78
C ILE A 201 -8.59 14.71 17.29
N ASN A 202 -7.88 15.43 16.41
CA ASN A 202 -7.10 16.61 16.81
C ASN A 202 -7.97 17.72 17.39
N GLY A 203 -9.18 17.92 16.83
CA GLY A 203 -10.16 18.84 17.40
C GLY A 203 -10.51 18.46 18.83
N LYS A 204 -10.87 17.20 19.07
CA LYS A 204 -11.22 16.69 20.41
C LYS A 204 -10.05 16.72 21.40
N ILE A 205 -8.84 16.42 20.95
CA ILE A 205 -7.62 16.48 21.77
C ILE A 205 -7.36 17.94 22.20
N ASN A 206 -7.48 18.90 21.28
CA ASN A 206 -7.27 20.31 21.56
C ASN A 206 -8.37 20.88 22.48
N GLU A 207 -9.64 20.51 22.26
CA GLU A 207 -10.76 20.89 23.12
C GLU A 207 -10.57 20.36 24.56
N GLY A 208 -10.08 19.12 24.70
CA GLY A 208 -9.86 18.46 25.99
C GLY A 208 -8.51 18.74 26.66
N ASN A 209 -7.63 19.50 26.00
CA ASN A 209 -6.26 19.81 26.47
C ASN A 209 -5.46 18.58 26.94
N TYR A 210 -5.62 17.44 26.24
CA TYR A 210 -5.02 16.15 26.64
C TYR A 210 -3.50 16.05 26.45
N GLY A 211 -2.82 17.06 25.93
CA GLY A 211 -1.36 17.08 25.77
C GLY A 211 -0.79 15.96 24.85
N ILE A 212 -1.64 15.34 24.04
CA ILE A 212 -1.23 14.24 23.16
C ILE A 212 -0.48 14.79 21.95
N GLY A 213 0.76 14.36 21.77
CA GLY A 213 1.58 14.77 20.62
C GLY A 213 0.99 14.29 19.28
N GLN A 214 1.33 15.01 18.21
CA GLN A 214 0.88 14.74 16.84
C GLN A 214 1.10 13.29 16.38
N PHE A 215 2.19 12.66 16.79
CA PHE A 215 2.47 11.25 16.46
C PHE A 215 1.45 10.31 17.10
N ALA A 216 1.11 10.52 18.38
CA ALA A 216 0.10 9.72 19.06
C ALA A 216 -1.29 9.90 18.43
N ALA A 217 -1.67 11.11 18.05
CA ALA A 217 -2.91 11.38 17.31
C ALA A 217 -2.94 10.64 15.96
N ASN A 218 -1.80 10.61 15.23
CA ASN A 218 -1.65 9.83 13.99
C ASN A 218 -1.81 8.33 14.23
N MET A 219 -1.25 7.80 15.32
CA MET A 219 -1.40 6.39 15.70
C MET A 219 -2.85 6.03 16.01
N ILE A 220 -3.55 6.84 16.79
CA ILE A 220 -4.95 6.62 17.15
C ILE A 220 -5.83 6.65 15.89
N SER A 221 -5.71 7.66 15.04
CA SER A 221 -6.48 7.75 13.80
C SER A 221 -6.21 6.57 12.87
N SER A 222 -4.96 6.14 12.76
CA SER A 222 -4.58 4.98 11.97
C SER A 222 -5.15 3.68 12.55
N ALA A 223 -5.19 3.54 13.88
CA ALA A 223 -5.76 2.38 14.55
C ALA A 223 -7.27 2.27 14.30
N LEU A 224 -8.00 3.39 14.30
CA LEU A 224 -9.44 3.41 14.05
C LEU A 224 -9.79 3.15 12.56
N VAL A 225 -9.00 3.66 11.62
CA VAL A 225 -9.25 3.47 10.17
C VAL A 225 -8.77 2.12 9.67
N SER A 226 -7.73 1.54 10.27
CA SER A 226 -7.08 0.32 9.77
C SER A 226 -8.01 -0.89 9.65
N PRO A 227 -8.93 -1.19 10.59
CA PRO A 227 -9.88 -2.28 10.43
C PRO A 227 -10.75 -2.13 9.19
N ILE A 228 -11.31 -0.94 8.97
CA ILE A 228 -12.15 -0.63 7.79
C ILE A 228 -11.33 -0.77 6.51
N TYR A 229 -10.13 -0.19 6.51
CA TYR A 229 -9.20 -0.31 5.39
C TYR A 229 -8.91 -1.77 5.03
N ILE A 230 -8.62 -2.60 6.03
CA ILE A 230 -8.30 -4.02 5.81
C ILE A 230 -9.52 -4.82 5.36
N LEU A 231 -10.71 -4.55 5.91
CA LEU A 231 -11.95 -5.19 5.47
C LEU A 231 -12.20 -4.94 3.98
N MET A 232 -11.99 -3.72 3.52
CA MET A 232 -12.19 -3.36 2.10
C MET A 232 -11.08 -3.90 1.19
N THR A 233 -9.83 -3.89 1.64
CA THR A 233 -8.67 -4.17 0.78
C THR A 233 -8.23 -5.63 0.81
N ASN A 234 -8.49 -6.38 1.88
CA ASN A 234 -7.97 -7.73 2.04
C ASN A 234 -8.52 -8.72 0.99
N PRO A 235 -9.82 -8.78 0.68
CA PRO A 235 -10.33 -9.64 -0.38
C PRO A 235 -9.68 -9.36 -1.73
N LEU A 236 -9.55 -8.08 -2.08
CA LEU A 236 -8.93 -7.64 -3.33
C LEU A 236 -7.43 -7.98 -3.38
N SER A 237 -6.72 -7.80 -2.28
CA SER A 237 -5.31 -8.22 -2.15
C SER A 237 -5.15 -9.73 -2.32
N ARG A 238 -6.10 -10.53 -1.84
CA ARG A 238 -6.07 -11.98 -2.05
C ARG A 238 -6.28 -12.36 -3.51
N LEU A 239 -7.27 -11.76 -4.18
CA LEU A 239 -7.47 -11.97 -5.62
C LEU A 239 -6.19 -11.64 -6.41
N GLU A 240 -5.55 -10.51 -6.09
CA GLU A 240 -4.28 -10.11 -6.67
C GLU A 240 -3.19 -11.17 -6.45
N VAL A 241 -3.01 -11.66 -5.23
CA VAL A 241 -2.02 -12.71 -4.89
C VAL A 241 -2.31 -14.00 -5.65
N ILE A 242 -3.55 -14.47 -5.68
CA ILE A 242 -3.96 -15.70 -6.38
C ILE A 242 -3.65 -15.60 -7.88
N MET A 243 -4.04 -14.51 -8.54
CA MET A 243 -3.80 -14.31 -9.97
C MET A 243 -2.31 -14.22 -10.30
N GLN A 244 -1.55 -13.50 -9.47
CA GLN A 244 -0.11 -13.32 -9.69
C GLN A 244 0.68 -14.60 -9.42
N THR A 245 0.40 -15.32 -8.33
CA THR A 245 1.09 -16.58 -7.99
C THR A 245 0.87 -17.66 -9.05
N ASN A 246 -0.35 -17.79 -9.57
CA ASN A 246 -0.62 -18.75 -10.65
C ASN A 246 0.04 -18.34 -11.97
N SER A 247 0.08 -17.05 -12.28
CA SER A 247 0.78 -16.54 -13.47
C SER A 247 2.27 -16.86 -13.45
N MET A 248 2.89 -16.83 -12.27
CA MET A 248 4.30 -17.20 -12.09
C MET A 248 4.55 -18.68 -12.38
N LYS A 249 3.62 -19.55 -11.97
CA LYS A 249 3.65 -21.00 -12.26
C LYS A 249 3.28 -21.35 -13.71
N GLY A 250 3.15 -20.34 -14.60
CA GLY A 250 2.73 -20.52 -15.99
C GLY A 250 1.24 -20.80 -16.20
N LYS A 251 0.44 -20.81 -15.12
CA LYS A 251 -1.01 -21.01 -15.17
C LYS A 251 -1.71 -19.66 -15.27
N SER A 252 -2.41 -19.43 -16.38
CA SER A 252 -3.24 -18.25 -16.55
C SER A 252 -4.62 -18.52 -15.95
N ILE A 253 -4.92 -17.90 -14.80
CA ILE A 253 -6.27 -17.93 -14.24
C ILE A 253 -6.99 -16.61 -14.48
N THR A 254 -8.30 -16.73 -14.69
CA THR A 254 -9.20 -15.59 -14.86
C THR A 254 -9.58 -14.99 -13.50
N LEU A 255 -10.11 -13.77 -13.51
CA LEU A 255 -10.65 -13.15 -12.29
C LEU A 255 -11.79 -14.00 -11.68
N ARG A 256 -12.63 -14.61 -12.53
CA ARG A 256 -13.73 -15.49 -12.09
C ARG A 256 -13.20 -16.71 -11.31
N GLU A 257 -12.17 -17.36 -11.81
CA GLU A 257 -11.53 -18.49 -11.12
C GLU A 257 -10.85 -18.07 -9.82
N ALA A 258 -10.24 -16.88 -9.80
CA ALA A 258 -9.67 -16.33 -8.57
C ALA A 258 -10.75 -16.05 -7.52
N ILE A 259 -11.90 -15.49 -7.92
CA ILE A 259 -13.06 -15.28 -7.05
C ILE A 259 -13.60 -16.63 -6.56
N ALA A 260 -13.76 -17.61 -7.44
CA ALA A 260 -14.21 -18.95 -7.05
C ALA A 260 -13.29 -19.57 -6.01
N THR A 261 -11.96 -19.40 -6.13
CA THR A 261 -10.98 -19.84 -5.13
C THR A 261 -11.19 -19.16 -3.76
N VAL A 262 -11.47 -17.86 -3.73
CA VAL A 262 -11.74 -17.14 -2.47
C VAL A 262 -13.06 -17.58 -1.86
N VAL A 263 -14.08 -17.82 -2.67
CA VAL A 263 -15.39 -18.33 -2.23
C VAL A 263 -15.26 -19.73 -1.67
N GLN A 264 -14.49 -20.62 -2.31
CA GLN A 264 -14.22 -21.96 -1.82
C GLN A 264 -13.52 -21.90 -0.45
N ASP A 265 -12.47 -21.08 -0.31
CA ASP A 265 -11.77 -20.87 0.97
C ASP A 265 -12.72 -20.36 2.07
N SER A 266 -13.71 -19.52 1.67
CA SER A 266 -14.77 -19.06 2.58
C SER A 266 -15.71 -20.21 3.02
N LYS A 267 -16.04 -21.11 2.12
CA LYS A 267 -16.89 -22.28 2.44
C LYS A 267 -16.19 -23.25 3.38
N GLU A 268 -14.89 -23.48 3.17
CA GLU A 268 -14.10 -24.42 3.96
C GLU A 268 -13.71 -23.87 5.34
N PHE A 269 -13.34 -22.58 5.42
CA PHE A 269 -12.78 -21.97 6.65
C PHE A 269 -13.56 -20.75 7.14
N GLY A 270 -14.74 -20.49 6.60
CA GLY A 270 -15.57 -19.34 6.95
C GLY A 270 -14.84 -18.00 6.69
N LEU A 271 -15.14 -17.01 7.51
CA LEU A 271 -14.50 -15.68 7.43
C LEU A 271 -12.96 -15.74 7.61
N ARG A 272 -12.45 -16.75 8.33
CA ARG A 272 -11.00 -16.94 8.50
C ARG A 272 -10.31 -17.24 7.17
N GLY A 273 -10.99 -17.93 6.25
CA GLY A 273 -10.52 -18.15 4.88
C GLY A 273 -10.39 -16.85 4.11
N VAL A 274 -11.46 -16.04 4.07
CA VAL A 274 -11.47 -14.76 3.33
C VAL A 274 -10.44 -13.77 3.88
N PHE A 275 -10.33 -13.70 5.20
CA PHE A 275 -9.50 -12.71 5.89
C PHE A 275 -8.18 -13.26 6.43
N ARG A 276 -7.57 -14.20 5.72
CA ARG A 276 -6.25 -14.75 6.10
C ARG A 276 -5.22 -13.63 6.30
N GLY A 277 -4.56 -13.66 7.45
CA GLY A 277 -3.55 -12.66 7.82
C GLY A 277 -4.12 -11.27 8.14
N GLN A 278 -5.43 -11.16 8.40
CA GLN A 278 -6.07 -9.88 8.69
C GLN A 278 -5.52 -9.21 9.95
N GLY A 279 -5.33 -9.93 11.05
CA GLY A 279 -4.78 -9.34 12.27
C GLY A 279 -3.41 -8.69 12.04
N ILE A 280 -2.54 -9.38 11.29
CA ILE A 280 -1.24 -8.82 10.89
C ILE A 280 -1.43 -7.67 9.90
N GLY A 281 -2.44 -7.77 9.02
CA GLY A 281 -2.81 -6.69 8.10
C GLY A 281 -3.23 -5.41 8.83
N ILE A 282 -4.00 -5.52 9.90
CA ILE A 282 -4.41 -4.38 10.75
C ILE A 282 -3.17 -3.78 11.42
N ALA A 283 -2.37 -4.58 12.11
CA ALA A 283 -1.13 -4.10 12.74
C ALA A 283 -0.21 -3.41 11.73
N LYS A 284 -0.03 -4.03 10.54
CA LYS A 284 0.71 -3.41 9.45
C LYS A 284 0.10 -2.07 9.03
N ALA A 285 -1.21 -1.99 8.86
CA ALA A 285 -1.87 -0.78 8.39
C ALA A 285 -1.71 0.36 9.41
N ILE A 286 -1.81 0.08 10.70
CA ILE A 286 -1.57 1.06 11.75
C ILE A 286 -0.15 1.63 11.64
N VAL A 287 0.86 0.77 11.66
CA VAL A 287 2.26 1.18 11.57
C VAL A 287 2.53 1.91 10.25
N SER A 288 2.08 1.32 9.15
CA SER A 288 2.31 1.83 7.79
C SER A 288 1.72 3.24 7.57
N LEU A 289 0.48 3.46 8.01
CA LEU A 289 -0.19 4.75 7.88
C LEU A 289 0.45 5.80 8.81
N SER A 290 0.74 5.44 10.06
CA SER A 290 1.39 6.35 11.01
C SER A 290 2.78 6.76 10.54
N MET A 291 3.60 5.80 10.12
CA MET A 291 4.96 6.06 9.63
C MET A 291 4.97 6.85 8.31
N PHE A 292 4.01 6.61 7.44
CA PHE A 292 3.86 7.41 6.23
C PHE A 292 3.58 8.89 6.54
N HIS A 293 2.62 9.14 7.43
CA HIS A 293 2.28 10.51 7.82
C HIS A 293 3.43 11.22 8.52
N GLN A 294 4.08 10.55 9.47
CA GLN A 294 5.20 11.12 10.21
C GLN A 294 6.42 11.35 9.29
N GLY A 295 6.76 10.37 8.47
CA GLY A 295 7.86 10.48 7.53
C GLY A 295 7.64 11.59 6.50
N ARG A 296 6.39 11.79 6.06
CA ARG A 296 6.05 12.91 5.19
C ARG A 296 6.31 14.27 5.85
N ILE A 297 5.91 14.42 7.12
CA ILE A 297 6.13 15.66 7.87
C ILE A 297 7.64 15.92 7.96
N TRP A 298 8.42 14.96 8.46
CA TRP A 298 9.87 15.11 8.62
C TRP A 298 10.59 15.42 7.30
N CYS A 299 10.24 14.72 6.22
CA CYS A 299 10.86 14.97 4.92
C CYS A 299 10.49 16.35 4.37
N THR A 300 9.24 16.79 4.54
CA THR A 300 8.82 18.13 4.10
C THR A 300 9.58 19.21 4.86
N GLU A 301 9.68 19.08 6.19
CA GLU A 301 10.43 20.00 7.04
C GLU A 301 11.93 20.02 6.68
N PHE A 302 12.52 18.86 6.44
CA PHE A 302 13.91 18.73 5.99
C PHE A 302 14.14 19.48 4.66
N PHE A 303 13.30 19.25 3.65
CA PHE A 303 13.45 19.93 2.35
C PHE A 303 13.24 21.44 2.48
N ARG A 304 12.31 21.89 3.32
CA ARG A 304 12.10 23.31 3.61
C ARG A 304 13.36 23.93 4.23
N ALA A 305 13.87 23.36 5.32
CA ALA A 305 15.07 23.86 6.00
C ALA A 305 16.28 23.89 5.07
N ARG A 306 16.40 22.94 4.14
CA ARG A 306 17.44 22.93 3.12
C ARG A 306 17.27 24.06 2.11
N ASN A 307 16.05 24.31 1.62
CA ASN A 307 15.76 25.39 0.65
C ASN A 307 15.99 26.75 1.27
N GLU A 308 15.60 26.97 2.52
CA GLU A 308 15.88 28.19 3.28
C GLU A 308 17.38 28.45 3.40
N LYS A 309 18.19 27.42 3.73
CA LYS A 309 19.67 27.53 3.80
C LYS A 309 20.30 27.85 2.44
N LEU A 310 19.68 27.41 1.34
CA LEU A 310 20.17 27.67 -0.02
C LEU A 310 19.67 29.01 -0.60
N GLY A 311 18.93 29.82 0.17
CA GLY A 311 18.34 31.08 -0.28
C GLY A 311 17.31 30.90 -1.41
N ARG A 312 16.78 29.70 -1.61
CA ARG A 312 15.76 29.41 -2.60
C ARG A 312 14.40 29.81 -2.02
N ILE A 313 13.86 30.92 -2.51
CA ILE A 313 12.48 31.33 -2.16
C ILE A 313 11.52 30.25 -2.67
N PRO A 314 10.53 29.81 -1.88
CA PRO A 314 9.50 28.90 -2.37
C PRO A 314 8.70 29.57 -3.50
N LEU A 315 8.71 28.96 -4.68
CA LEU A 315 7.92 29.36 -5.85
C LEU A 315 6.43 29.11 -5.60
#